data_dc6078c891f64b15f76b093cbc3d9367
#
_entry.id   dc6078c891f64b15f76b093cbc3d9367
#
_cell.length_a   1.000
_cell.length_b   1.000
_cell.length_c   1.000
_cell.angle_alpha   90.00
_cell.angle_beta   90.00
_cell.angle_gamma   90.00
#
_symmetry.space_group_name_H-M   'P 1'
#
loop_
_entity.id
_entity.type
_entity.pdbx_description
1 polymer ?
#
loop_
_entity_poly.entity_id
_entity_poly.type
_entity_poly.pdbx_seq_one_letter_code
_entity_poly.pdbx_strand_id
1 'polypeptide(L)'
;MGRKRKSGEGTVRLRKDGRWEGRVVIGYDEKGLPKTKNVLAKTKGECVEKLKALRESISPATTSKVRADMPFGEWLDHWYETYSKPTIRPRTQRTYEGYLRLYIKPKLGSIPLNKLTTTDIQQFCAWMKSDDHMGKGRIADSQIRNCYSLCHRALEKARTEHLIPRDPTEGHKLSPVRYEEMKILSREAMQKLLIQAKEENYYELFLLELATGLRLGEIAALQWDDLNPTTGELRINKQAGTVGPEVVICEPKTKAAVRTLILPPTVLKVMREYKAKVDSRWMFPSPKKEDSPMRPSSIHLRLHRILDHAGCERVRFHDLRHTFATNALAYGMDIKTLSTILGHVSSATTLNTYSHVTDEMRQRAAVKIDQGIAKVEVNPQEEKPKERTMTTFQARKRWSRKAS
;
A
#
# COMPACT_ATOMS: atom_id res chain seq x y z
N MET A 1 24.86 12.25 37.51
CA MET A 1 23.98 11.13 37.12
C MET A 1 24.55 10.41 35.88
N GLY A 2 24.98 9.17 36.01
CA GLY A 2 25.61 8.41 34.89
C GLY A 2 24.61 8.04 33.83
N ARG A 3 24.95 8.32 32.58
CA ARG A 3 24.14 7.98 31.40
C ARG A 3 23.89 6.45 31.33
N LYS A 4 22.64 6.00 31.37
CA LYS A 4 22.28 4.57 31.17
C LYS A 4 22.80 4.11 29.80
N ARG A 5 23.67 3.09 29.79
CA ARG A 5 24.21 2.49 28.56
C ARG A 5 23.14 1.69 27.83
N LYS A 6 23.24 1.64 26.50
CA LYS A 6 22.31 0.85 25.68
C LYS A 6 22.46 -0.66 25.92
N SER A 7 21.37 -1.40 25.86
CA SER A 7 21.39 -2.86 25.96
C SER A 7 22.33 -3.46 24.90
N GLY A 8 23.24 -4.35 25.31
CA GLY A 8 24.24 -4.99 24.42
C GLY A 8 25.65 -4.40 24.45
N GLU A 9 25.90 -3.27 25.14
CA GLU A 9 27.23 -2.65 25.18
C GLU A 9 28.24 -3.34 26.11
N GLY A 10 27.83 -4.39 26.86
CA GLY A 10 28.65 -5.06 27.85
C GLY A 10 28.88 -4.20 29.12
N THR A 11 29.41 -4.79 30.17
CA THR A 11 29.68 -4.10 31.43
C THR A 11 31.20 -3.97 31.65
N VAL A 12 31.62 -2.79 32.12
CA VAL A 12 33.01 -2.55 32.54
C VAL A 12 33.00 -2.14 34.01
N ARG A 13 33.72 -2.87 34.88
CA ARG A 13 33.81 -2.61 36.30
C ARG A 13 35.24 -2.71 36.79
N LEU A 14 35.54 -1.97 37.87
CA LEU A 14 36.79 -2.15 38.60
C LEU A 14 36.63 -3.30 39.61
N ARG A 15 37.57 -4.23 39.59
CA ARG A 15 37.65 -5.35 40.51
C ARG A 15 38.37 -4.93 41.80
N LYS A 16 38.18 -5.70 42.87
CA LYS A 16 38.86 -5.52 44.16
C LYS A 16 40.39 -5.64 44.08
N ASP A 17 40.90 -6.33 43.05
CA ASP A 17 42.32 -6.51 42.77
C ASP A 17 42.94 -5.36 41.94
N GLY A 18 42.23 -4.23 41.78
CA GLY A 18 42.69 -3.04 41.11
C GLY A 18 42.64 -3.14 39.56
N ARG A 19 42.25 -4.25 38.99
CA ARG A 19 42.14 -4.43 37.51
C ARG A 19 40.73 -4.10 37.01
N TRP A 20 40.61 -3.59 35.77
CA TRP A 20 39.35 -3.37 35.10
C TRP A 20 38.89 -4.68 34.40
N GLU A 21 37.65 -5.06 34.60
CA GLU A 21 37.02 -6.20 33.97
C GLU A 21 35.92 -5.71 33.01
N GLY A 22 36.05 -6.10 31.76
CA GLY A 22 34.99 -5.96 30.74
C GLY A 22 34.28 -7.30 30.55
N ARG A 23 32.95 -7.32 30.54
CA ARG A 23 32.15 -8.53 30.42
C ARG A 23 31.13 -8.36 29.28
N VAL A 24 31.06 -9.34 28.35
CA VAL A 24 30.05 -9.40 27.29
C VAL A 24 29.30 -10.71 27.37
N VAL A 25 27.98 -10.67 27.15
CA VAL A 25 27.15 -11.87 27.04
C VAL A 25 27.29 -12.44 25.66
N ILE A 26 27.63 -13.75 25.57
CA ILE A 26 27.83 -14.46 24.29
C ILE A 26 26.70 -15.45 23.98
N GLY A 27 25.72 -15.60 24.85
CA GLY A 27 24.58 -16.50 24.71
C GLY A 27 23.98 -16.81 26.05
N TYR A 28 23.08 -17.78 26.08
CA TYR A 28 22.42 -18.29 27.26
C TYR A 28 22.62 -19.80 27.33
N ASP A 29 22.66 -20.36 28.52
CA ASP A 29 22.69 -21.83 28.73
C ASP A 29 21.27 -22.41 28.65
N GLU A 30 21.18 -23.76 28.77
CA GLU A 30 19.90 -24.48 28.74
C GLU A 30 18.93 -24.09 29.89
N LYS A 31 19.42 -23.40 30.90
CA LYS A 31 18.66 -22.88 32.05
C LYS A 31 18.33 -21.40 31.92
N GLY A 32 18.65 -20.77 30.76
CA GLY A 32 18.40 -19.35 30.49
C GLY A 32 19.39 -18.40 31.19
N LEU A 33 20.50 -18.87 31.77
CA LEU A 33 21.52 -18.05 32.40
C LEU A 33 22.52 -17.53 31.35
N PRO A 34 22.96 -16.25 31.42
CA PRO A 34 23.83 -15.65 30.44
C PRO A 34 25.25 -16.27 30.50
N LYS A 35 25.70 -16.87 29.40
CA LYS A 35 27.10 -17.20 29.15
C LYS A 35 27.88 -15.93 28.83
N THR A 36 28.97 -15.66 29.56
CA THR A 36 29.75 -14.42 29.37
C THR A 36 31.21 -14.76 29.07
N LYS A 37 31.85 -13.89 28.23
CA LYS A 37 33.31 -13.81 28.13
C LYS A 37 33.81 -12.51 28.77
N ASN A 38 34.98 -12.57 29.41
CA ASN A 38 35.55 -11.44 30.13
C ASN A 38 36.92 -11.06 29.56
N VAL A 39 37.25 -9.77 29.61
CA VAL A 39 38.59 -9.22 29.37
C VAL A 39 39.07 -8.53 30.64
N LEU A 40 40.37 -8.57 30.89
CA LEU A 40 41.01 -7.86 31.99
C LEU A 40 42.04 -6.88 31.46
N ALA A 41 42.15 -5.72 32.11
CA ALA A 41 43.12 -4.70 31.76
C ALA A 41 43.56 -3.89 32.99
N LYS A 42 44.72 -3.25 32.92
CA LYS A 42 45.23 -2.39 33.98
C LYS A 42 44.52 -1.04 34.04
N THR A 43 44.09 -0.51 32.89
CA THR A 43 43.37 0.76 32.78
C THR A 43 41.96 0.57 32.23
N LYS A 44 41.08 1.53 32.50
CA LYS A 44 39.71 1.55 31.99
C LYS A 44 39.67 1.65 30.44
N GLY A 45 40.54 2.49 29.87
CA GLY A 45 40.64 2.67 28.41
C GLY A 45 41.02 1.38 27.69
N GLU A 46 42.09 0.73 28.13
CA GLU A 46 42.55 -0.56 27.61
C GLU A 46 41.46 -1.65 27.75
N CYS A 47 40.72 -1.65 28.86
CA CYS A 47 39.64 -2.59 29.08
C CYS A 47 38.49 -2.37 28.05
N VAL A 48 38.15 -1.13 27.74
CA VAL A 48 37.12 -0.80 26.74
C VAL A 48 37.57 -1.20 25.33
N GLU A 49 38.84 -0.97 24.98
CA GLU A 49 39.40 -1.38 23.69
C GLU A 49 39.43 -2.90 23.55
N LYS A 50 39.92 -3.62 24.59
CA LYS A 50 39.92 -5.09 24.62
C LYS A 50 38.49 -5.66 24.57
N LEU A 51 37.53 -5.01 25.22
CA LEU A 51 36.14 -5.42 25.19
C LEU A 51 35.54 -5.20 23.80
N LYS A 52 35.89 -4.13 23.12
CA LYS A 52 35.50 -3.85 21.73
C LYS A 52 36.09 -4.89 20.78
N ALA A 53 37.38 -5.18 20.87
CA ALA A 53 38.06 -6.22 20.08
C ALA A 53 37.46 -7.61 20.36
N LEU A 54 37.16 -7.92 21.63
CA LEU A 54 36.49 -9.16 22.00
C LEU A 54 35.09 -9.26 21.39
N ARG A 55 34.31 -8.17 21.37
CA ARG A 55 33.00 -8.15 20.70
C ARG A 55 33.11 -8.37 19.19
N GLU A 56 34.09 -7.75 18.55
CA GLU A 56 34.38 -7.98 17.14
C GLU A 56 34.81 -9.42 16.83
N SER A 57 35.53 -10.08 17.76
CA SER A 57 35.92 -11.48 17.65
C SER A 57 34.83 -12.50 18.01
N ILE A 58 33.82 -12.09 18.82
CA ILE A 58 32.69 -12.92 19.25
C ILE A 58 31.51 -12.79 18.27
N SER A 59 31.56 -11.87 17.30
CA SER A 59 30.70 -11.99 16.12
C SER A 59 30.74 -13.45 15.68
N PRO A 60 29.61 -14.19 15.60
CA PRO A 60 29.65 -15.63 15.44
C PRO A 60 30.53 -15.93 14.22
N ALA A 61 31.63 -16.65 14.46
CA ALA A 61 32.33 -17.35 13.42
C ALA A 61 31.34 -18.35 12.86
N THR A 62 30.63 -17.89 11.89
CA THR A 62 29.48 -18.57 11.32
C THR A 62 29.98 -19.74 10.54
N THR A 63 29.56 -20.92 10.89
CA THR A 63 29.42 -22.09 10.01
C THR A 63 28.48 -21.78 8.82
N SER A 64 28.18 -20.52 8.52
CA SER A 64 27.35 -20.10 7.40
C SER A 64 28.26 -19.73 6.21
N LYS A 65 27.85 -20.15 5.02
CA LYS A 65 28.45 -19.77 3.72
C LYS A 65 28.47 -18.24 3.47
N VAL A 66 27.97 -17.45 4.42
CA VAL A 66 27.78 -16.01 4.33
C VAL A 66 28.97 -15.28 4.93
N ARG A 67 29.68 -14.52 4.11
CA ARG A 67 30.89 -13.76 4.49
C ARG A 67 30.71 -12.30 4.11
N ALA A 68 31.31 -11.40 4.86
CA ALA A 68 31.24 -9.96 4.63
C ALA A 68 31.87 -9.52 3.29
N ASP A 69 32.82 -10.29 2.77
CA ASP A 69 33.52 -10.03 1.50
C ASP A 69 32.88 -10.69 0.27
N MET A 70 31.74 -11.42 0.48
CA MET A 70 31.01 -12.03 -0.63
C MET A 70 30.39 -10.97 -1.57
N PRO A 71 30.19 -11.27 -2.86
CA PRO A 71 29.48 -10.39 -3.77
C PRO A 71 28.07 -10.05 -3.26
N PHE A 72 27.63 -8.80 -3.40
CA PHE A 72 26.29 -8.37 -2.97
C PHE A 72 25.19 -9.18 -3.65
N GLY A 73 25.41 -9.63 -4.89
CA GLY A 73 24.46 -10.48 -5.60
C GLY A 73 24.21 -11.82 -4.93
N GLU A 74 25.25 -12.45 -4.35
CA GLU A 74 25.14 -13.69 -3.59
C GLU A 74 24.45 -13.48 -2.25
N TRP A 75 24.74 -12.36 -1.57
CA TRP A 75 24.00 -11.95 -0.38
C TRP A 75 22.50 -11.74 -0.68
N LEU A 76 22.18 -11.09 -1.79
CA LEU A 76 20.78 -10.88 -2.21
C LEU A 76 20.05 -12.19 -2.44
N ASP A 77 20.70 -13.20 -3.03
CA ASP A 77 20.11 -14.53 -3.19
C ASP A 77 19.86 -15.20 -1.86
N HIS A 78 20.87 -15.21 -0.99
CA HIS A 78 20.75 -15.76 0.36
C HIS A 78 19.64 -15.06 1.16
N TRP A 79 19.65 -13.72 1.16
CA TRP A 79 18.62 -12.91 1.83
C TRP A 79 17.22 -13.18 1.27
N TYR A 80 17.11 -13.26 -0.05
CA TYR A 80 15.84 -13.49 -0.70
C TYR A 80 15.25 -14.85 -0.35
N GLU A 81 16.00 -15.92 -0.56
CA GLU A 81 15.54 -17.28 -0.30
C GLU A 81 15.27 -17.54 1.18
N THR A 82 16.13 -17.03 2.08
CA THR A 82 16.03 -17.32 3.53
C THR A 82 15.01 -16.43 4.24
N TYR A 83 15.00 -15.13 3.96
CA TYR A 83 14.23 -14.17 4.78
C TYR A 83 13.02 -13.59 4.07
N SER A 84 13.11 -13.34 2.75
CA SER A 84 12.06 -12.62 2.04
C SER A 84 11.01 -13.55 1.41
N LYS A 85 11.45 -14.52 0.65
CA LYS A 85 10.58 -15.43 -0.13
C LYS A 85 9.53 -16.18 0.70
N PRO A 86 9.86 -16.73 1.90
CA PRO A 86 8.87 -17.45 2.71
C PRO A 86 7.73 -16.55 3.23
N THR A 87 7.96 -15.23 3.30
CA THR A 87 7.01 -14.27 3.90
C THR A 87 6.11 -13.58 2.88
N ILE A 88 6.38 -13.75 1.59
CA ILE A 88 5.69 -13.02 0.51
C ILE A 88 4.92 -13.96 -0.43
N ARG A 89 3.83 -13.44 -1.01
CA ARG A 89 2.98 -14.19 -1.94
C ARG A 89 3.70 -14.48 -3.28
N PRO A 90 3.36 -15.57 -4.01
CA PRO A 90 4.02 -15.96 -5.26
C PRO A 90 4.13 -14.86 -6.32
N ARG A 91 3.10 -14.01 -6.44
CA ARG A 91 3.13 -12.86 -7.36
C ARG A 91 4.19 -11.83 -6.96
N THR A 92 4.35 -11.57 -5.67
CA THR A 92 5.38 -10.66 -5.16
C THR A 92 6.77 -11.27 -5.34
N GLN A 93 6.89 -12.60 -5.14
CA GLN A 93 8.15 -13.32 -5.40
C GLN A 93 8.63 -13.08 -6.83
N ARG A 94 7.78 -13.30 -7.83
CA ARG A 94 8.11 -13.03 -9.25
C ARG A 94 8.53 -11.59 -9.51
N THR A 95 7.86 -10.64 -8.86
CA THR A 95 8.21 -9.23 -9.02
C THR A 95 9.59 -8.94 -8.46
N TYR A 96 9.91 -9.48 -7.28
CA TYR A 96 11.20 -9.30 -6.64
C TYR A 96 12.31 -10.01 -7.40
N GLU A 97 12.09 -11.24 -7.86
CA GLU A 97 13.00 -11.99 -8.73
C GLU A 97 13.29 -11.21 -10.02
N GLY A 98 12.25 -10.59 -10.59
CA GLY A 98 12.41 -9.68 -11.73
C GLY A 98 13.29 -8.48 -11.42
N TYR A 99 13.08 -7.80 -10.29
CA TYR A 99 13.89 -6.65 -9.89
C TYR A 99 15.34 -7.05 -9.57
N LEU A 100 15.55 -8.15 -8.87
CA LEU A 100 16.87 -8.68 -8.56
C LEU A 100 17.64 -9.01 -9.85
N ARG A 101 17.02 -9.76 -10.75
CA ARG A 101 17.65 -10.25 -11.98
C ARG A 101 17.93 -9.16 -13.01
N LEU A 102 16.94 -8.28 -13.25
CA LEU A 102 17.00 -7.32 -14.36
C LEU A 102 17.72 -6.02 -14.00
N TYR A 103 17.67 -5.61 -12.73
CA TYR A 103 18.13 -4.28 -12.35
C TYR A 103 19.25 -4.31 -11.30
N ILE A 104 19.03 -4.98 -10.16
CA ILE A 104 19.93 -4.85 -9.01
C ILE A 104 21.24 -5.61 -9.24
N LYS A 105 21.17 -6.90 -9.54
CA LYS A 105 22.37 -7.74 -9.70
C LYS A 105 23.29 -7.31 -10.86
N PRO A 106 22.79 -6.90 -12.04
CA PRO A 106 23.67 -6.47 -13.12
C PRO A 106 24.54 -5.25 -12.78
N LYS A 107 24.07 -4.38 -11.86
CA LYS A 107 24.79 -3.15 -11.50
C LYS A 107 25.52 -3.22 -10.17
N LEU A 108 24.94 -3.86 -9.17
CA LEU A 108 25.50 -3.89 -7.82
C LEU A 108 26.01 -5.27 -7.41
N GLY A 109 25.62 -6.33 -8.11
CA GLY A 109 25.83 -7.71 -7.67
C GLY A 109 27.30 -8.15 -7.57
N SER A 110 28.20 -7.60 -8.37
CA SER A 110 29.63 -7.91 -8.34
C SER A 110 30.41 -7.22 -7.23
N ILE A 111 29.85 -6.17 -6.61
CA ILE A 111 30.51 -5.39 -5.57
C ILE A 111 30.53 -6.22 -4.27
N PRO A 112 31.69 -6.38 -3.60
CA PRO A 112 31.74 -7.02 -2.29
C PRO A 112 30.85 -6.31 -1.28
N LEU A 113 30.09 -7.07 -0.49
CA LEU A 113 29.08 -6.55 0.44
C LEU A 113 29.66 -5.49 1.41
N ASN A 114 30.87 -5.74 1.93
CA ASN A 114 31.56 -4.82 2.84
C ASN A 114 32.21 -3.60 2.15
N LYS A 115 32.25 -3.56 0.81
CA LYS A 115 32.77 -2.43 0.02
C LYS A 115 31.67 -1.60 -0.63
N LEU A 116 30.41 -2.02 -0.54
CA LEU A 116 29.29 -1.29 -1.11
C LEU A 116 29.11 0.04 -0.39
N THR A 117 29.06 1.13 -1.15
CA THR A 117 28.99 2.50 -0.65
C THR A 117 27.65 3.17 -0.97
N THR A 118 27.35 4.26 -0.27
CA THR A 118 26.18 5.11 -0.58
C THR A 118 26.27 5.67 -2.01
N THR A 119 27.49 5.94 -2.51
CA THR A 119 27.71 6.41 -3.88
C THR A 119 27.27 5.35 -4.91
N ASP A 120 27.55 4.08 -4.66
CA ASP A 120 27.13 2.99 -5.56
C ASP A 120 25.60 2.92 -5.65
N ILE A 121 24.90 3.07 -4.51
CA ILE A 121 23.44 3.10 -4.46
C ILE A 121 22.88 4.34 -5.20
N GLN A 122 23.52 5.50 -5.06
CA GLN A 122 23.13 6.71 -5.80
C GLN A 122 23.32 6.55 -7.31
N GLN A 123 24.47 6.03 -7.73
CA GLN A 123 24.75 5.75 -9.15
C GLN A 123 23.79 4.71 -9.73
N PHE A 124 23.43 3.68 -8.96
CA PHE A 124 22.40 2.72 -9.34
C PHE A 124 21.04 3.39 -9.57
N CYS A 125 20.59 4.23 -8.65
CA CYS A 125 19.34 4.96 -8.81
C CYS A 125 19.39 5.94 -10.00
N ALA A 126 20.50 6.62 -10.20
CA ALA A 126 20.71 7.52 -11.36
C ALA A 126 20.69 6.74 -12.68
N TRP A 127 21.36 5.59 -12.73
CA TRP A 127 21.33 4.71 -13.89
C TRP A 127 19.92 4.21 -14.20
N MET A 128 19.12 3.84 -13.20
CA MET A 128 17.72 3.46 -13.43
C MET A 128 16.85 4.60 -13.96
N LYS A 129 17.24 5.87 -13.74
CA LYS A 129 16.52 7.05 -14.25
C LYS A 129 16.93 7.44 -15.66
N SER A 130 18.09 6.97 -16.13
CA SER A 130 18.58 7.34 -17.47
C SER A 130 17.66 6.78 -18.56
N ASP A 131 17.52 7.55 -19.65
CA ASP A 131 16.67 7.17 -20.78
C ASP A 131 17.21 5.98 -21.58
N ASP A 132 18.49 5.65 -21.40
CA ASP A 132 19.20 4.54 -22.07
C ASP A 132 19.07 3.21 -21.31
N HIS A 133 17.86 2.83 -20.95
CA HIS A 133 17.63 1.63 -20.18
C HIS A 133 17.32 0.42 -21.06
N MET A 134 18.36 -0.28 -21.57
CA MET A 134 18.23 -1.53 -22.35
C MET A 134 17.26 -1.43 -23.55
N GLY A 135 17.10 -0.27 -24.17
CA GLY A 135 16.18 -0.06 -25.29
C GLY A 135 14.68 -0.17 -24.93
N LYS A 136 14.33 -0.15 -23.63
CA LYS A 136 12.93 -0.33 -23.14
C LYS A 136 12.26 0.94 -22.66
N GLY A 137 12.87 2.10 -22.86
CA GLY A 137 12.34 3.37 -22.39
C GLY A 137 12.58 3.62 -20.90
N ARG A 138 12.14 4.77 -20.43
CA ARG A 138 12.33 5.24 -19.05
C ARG A 138 11.65 4.33 -18.02
N ILE A 139 12.37 3.95 -16.97
CA ILE A 139 11.81 3.20 -15.84
C ILE A 139 10.96 4.13 -14.98
N ALA A 140 9.79 3.65 -14.58
CA ALA A 140 8.90 4.40 -13.70
C ALA A 140 9.53 4.65 -12.31
N ASP A 141 9.35 5.84 -11.75
CA ASP A 141 9.88 6.22 -10.43
C ASP A 141 9.45 5.24 -9.32
N SER A 142 8.25 4.66 -9.43
CA SER A 142 7.75 3.62 -8.53
C SER A 142 8.58 2.33 -8.57
N GLN A 143 9.06 1.93 -9.76
CA GLN A 143 9.94 0.76 -9.90
C GLN A 143 11.32 1.01 -9.31
N ILE A 144 11.88 2.22 -9.52
CA ILE A 144 13.15 2.64 -8.92
C ILE A 144 13.05 2.57 -7.40
N ARG A 145 11.95 3.09 -6.83
CA ARG A 145 11.68 3.04 -5.39
C ARG A 145 11.56 1.61 -4.87
N ASN A 146 10.94 0.73 -5.63
CA ASN A 146 10.81 -0.68 -5.26
C ASN A 146 12.17 -1.40 -5.27
N CYS A 147 13.01 -1.18 -6.27
CA CYS A 147 14.38 -1.71 -6.32
C CYS A 147 15.24 -1.20 -5.16
N TYR A 148 15.18 0.11 -4.89
CA TYR A 148 15.85 0.70 -3.74
C TYR A 148 15.39 0.09 -2.41
N SER A 149 14.08 -0.07 -2.23
CA SER A 149 13.50 -0.68 -1.02
C SER A 149 13.94 -2.14 -0.83
N LEU A 150 14.17 -2.88 -1.92
CA LEU A 150 14.74 -4.23 -1.85
C LEU A 150 16.19 -4.19 -1.39
N CYS A 151 17.02 -3.31 -1.97
CA CYS A 151 18.39 -3.10 -1.55
C CYS A 151 18.46 -2.72 -0.07
N HIS A 152 17.66 -1.74 0.36
CA HIS A 152 17.61 -1.28 1.75
C HIS A 152 17.30 -2.43 2.73
N ARG A 153 16.25 -3.22 2.47
CA ARG A 153 15.87 -4.34 3.35
C ARG A 153 16.95 -5.42 3.43
N ALA A 154 17.61 -5.71 2.30
CA ALA A 154 18.69 -6.68 2.27
C ALA A 154 19.94 -6.17 3.01
N LEU A 155 20.27 -4.88 2.86
CA LEU A 155 21.43 -4.25 3.51
C LEU A 155 21.18 -3.98 5.00
N GLU A 156 19.96 -3.61 5.39
CA GLU A 156 19.56 -3.52 6.79
C GLU A 156 19.69 -4.89 7.48
N LYS A 157 19.29 -5.97 6.78
CA LYS A 157 19.48 -7.32 7.31
C LYS A 157 20.96 -7.68 7.42
N ALA A 158 21.79 -7.34 6.43
CA ALA A 158 23.24 -7.53 6.51
C ALA A 158 23.87 -6.78 7.69
N ARG A 159 23.40 -5.56 7.96
CA ARG A 159 23.82 -4.78 9.13
C ARG A 159 23.40 -5.44 10.45
N THR A 160 22.17 -5.95 10.54
CA THR A 160 21.69 -6.65 11.74
C THR A 160 22.40 -7.98 11.98
N GLU A 161 22.87 -8.65 10.92
CA GLU A 161 23.71 -9.85 10.97
C GLU A 161 25.20 -9.52 11.19
N HIS A 162 25.55 -8.23 11.38
CA HIS A 162 26.93 -7.75 11.58
C HIS A 162 27.90 -8.03 10.42
N LEU A 163 27.40 -8.26 9.20
CA LEU A 163 28.22 -8.43 8.00
C LEU A 163 28.79 -7.10 7.50
N ILE A 164 28.05 -6.01 7.73
CA ILE A 164 28.48 -4.65 7.40
C ILE A 164 28.29 -3.73 8.61
N PRO A 165 29.16 -2.74 8.83
CA PRO A 165 29.09 -1.85 9.99
C PRO A 165 27.99 -0.80 9.87
N ARG A 166 27.58 -0.46 8.65
CA ARG A 166 26.62 0.61 8.34
C ARG A 166 25.82 0.21 7.09
N ASP A 167 24.57 0.66 7.02
CA ASP A 167 23.73 0.48 5.82
C ASP A 167 24.05 1.57 4.78
N PRO A 168 24.54 1.20 3.58
CA PRO A 168 24.84 2.16 2.52
C PRO A 168 23.63 2.94 2.00
N THR A 169 22.41 2.50 2.29
CA THR A 169 21.19 3.20 1.90
C THR A 169 20.77 4.29 2.89
N GLU A 170 21.37 4.33 4.09
CA GLU A 170 21.05 5.36 5.08
C GLU A 170 21.36 6.78 4.55
N GLY A 171 20.40 7.68 4.74
CA GLY A 171 20.54 9.10 4.35
C GLY A 171 20.25 9.39 2.87
N HIS A 172 20.05 8.38 2.02
CA HIS A 172 19.70 8.61 0.61
C HIS A 172 18.20 8.96 0.47
N LYS A 173 17.92 10.15 -0.08
CA LYS A 173 16.56 10.61 -0.36
C LYS A 173 16.22 10.36 -1.82
N LEU A 174 15.29 9.46 -2.08
CA LEU A 174 14.70 9.29 -3.41
C LEU A 174 13.83 10.50 -3.78
N SER A 175 13.85 10.88 -5.05
CA SER A 175 12.92 11.89 -5.57
C SER A 175 11.47 11.48 -5.27
N PRO A 176 10.58 12.44 -4.96
CA PRO A 176 9.18 12.13 -4.78
C PRO A 176 8.60 11.48 -6.04
N VAL A 177 7.74 10.48 -5.86
CA VAL A 177 7.03 9.85 -6.97
C VAL A 177 6.00 10.84 -7.49
N ARG A 178 6.06 11.16 -8.76
CA ARG A 178 4.97 11.87 -9.43
C ARG A 178 3.90 10.84 -9.77
N TYR A 179 2.77 10.92 -9.10
CA TYR A 179 1.60 10.10 -9.45
C TYR A 179 0.86 10.78 -10.60
N GLU A 180 0.52 10.02 -11.61
CA GLU A 180 -0.43 10.48 -12.61
C GLU A 180 -1.79 10.71 -11.95
N GLU A 181 -2.45 11.80 -12.32
CA GLU A 181 -3.80 12.07 -11.85
C GLU A 181 -4.75 10.92 -12.21
N MET A 182 -5.70 10.65 -11.33
CA MET A 182 -6.72 9.63 -11.56
C MET A 182 -7.64 10.10 -12.67
N LYS A 183 -7.80 9.30 -13.71
CA LYS A 183 -8.73 9.58 -14.79
C LYS A 183 -10.13 9.11 -14.39
N ILE A 184 -11.05 10.05 -14.30
CA ILE A 184 -12.46 9.79 -14.00
C ILE A 184 -13.23 9.91 -15.28
N LEU A 185 -14.01 8.89 -15.63
CA LEU A 185 -14.86 8.94 -16.82
C LEU A 185 -15.99 9.93 -16.61
N SER A 186 -16.22 10.79 -17.61
CA SER A 186 -17.40 11.63 -17.67
C SER A 186 -18.67 10.77 -17.86
N ARG A 187 -19.83 11.36 -17.62
CA ARG A 187 -21.12 10.69 -17.83
C ARG A 187 -21.28 10.21 -19.28
N GLU A 188 -20.89 11.04 -20.23
CA GLU A 188 -20.91 10.74 -21.66
C GLU A 188 -19.96 9.60 -22.03
N ALA A 189 -18.75 9.60 -21.46
CA ALA A 189 -17.77 8.54 -21.68
C ALA A 189 -18.24 7.20 -21.08
N MET A 190 -18.88 7.19 -19.90
CA MET A 190 -19.49 5.99 -19.33
C MET A 190 -20.62 5.46 -20.21
N GLN A 191 -21.46 6.34 -20.76
CA GLN A 191 -22.54 5.96 -21.66
C GLN A 191 -21.99 5.34 -22.96
N LYS A 192 -20.99 5.97 -23.60
CA LYS A 192 -20.32 5.43 -24.79
C LYS A 192 -19.68 4.07 -24.50
N LEU A 193 -18.98 3.94 -23.37
CA LEU A 193 -18.39 2.67 -22.92
C LEU A 193 -19.45 1.58 -22.82
N LEU A 194 -20.59 1.83 -22.17
CA LEU A 194 -21.64 0.83 -21.99
C LEU A 194 -22.35 0.46 -23.29
N ILE A 195 -22.57 1.44 -24.20
CA ILE A 195 -23.13 1.17 -25.54
C ILE A 195 -22.20 0.23 -26.30
N GLN A 196 -20.91 0.57 -26.41
CA GLN A 196 -19.91 -0.23 -27.10
C GLN A 196 -19.69 -1.59 -26.45
N ALA A 197 -19.70 -1.64 -25.10
CA ALA A 197 -19.61 -2.89 -24.36
C ALA A 197 -20.79 -3.83 -24.65
N LYS A 198 -21.99 -3.30 -24.92
CA LYS A 198 -23.16 -4.09 -25.30
C LYS A 198 -23.00 -4.71 -26.69
N GLU A 199 -22.47 -3.98 -27.64
CA GLU A 199 -22.16 -4.48 -28.98
C GLU A 199 -21.10 -5.60 -28.95
N GLU A 200 -20.15 -5.52 -28.03
CA GLU A 200 -19.08 -6.51 -27.88
C GLU A 200 -19.40 -7.64 -26.87
N ASN A 201 -20.61 -7.71 -26.31
CA ASN A 201 -21.07 -8.69 -25.30
C ASN A 201 -20.31 -8.64 -23.97
N TYR A 202 -19.96 -7.43 -23.50
CA TYR A 202 -19.32 -7.17 -22.21
C TYR A 202 -20.10 -6.16 -21.35
N TYR A 203 -21.34 -5.86 -21.73
CA TYR A 203 -22.17 -4.86 -21.06
C TYR A 203 -22.33 -5.13 -19.56
N GLU A 204 -22.71 -6.37 -19.22
CA GLU A 204 -23.01 -6.77 -17.85
C GLU A 204 -21.77 -6.67 -16.94
N LEU A 205 -20.59 -6.98 -17.47
CA LEU A 205 -19.33 -6.86 -16.74
C LEU A 205 -19.02 -5.39 -16.39
N PHE A 206 -19.08 -4.51 -17.39
CA PHE A 206 -18.73 -3.10 -17.16
C PHE A 206 -19.84 -2.34 -16.45
N LEU A 207 -21.10 -2.71 -16.60
CA LEU A 207 -22.21 -2.18 -15.81
C LEU A 207 -22.03 -2.53 -14.34
N LEU A 208 -21.71 -3.79 -14.03
CA LEU A 208 -21.47 -4.23 -12.65
C LEU A 208 -20.27 -3.51 -12.05
N GLU A 209 -19.18 -3.33 -12.80
CA GLU A 209 -18.01 -2.60 -12.33
C GLU A 209 -18.33 -1.14 -12.01
N LEU A 210 -18.99 -0.43 -12.91
CA LEU A 210 -19.39 0.98 -12.72
C LEU A 210 -20.43 1.16 -11.60
N ALA A 211 -21.16 0.12 -11.23
CA ALA A 211 -22.15 0.15 -10.15
C ALA A 211 -21.58 -0.28 -8.78
N THR A 212 -20.43 -0.94 -8.74
CA THR A 212 -19.90 -1.54 -7.49
C THR A 212 -18.47 -1.14 -7.18
N GLY A 213 -17.70 -0.71 -8.17
CA GLY A 213 -16.29 -0.36 -8.03
C GLY A 213 -15.40 -1.51 -7.53
N LEU A 214 -15.66 -2.74 -7.97
CA LEU A 214 -14.90 -3.92 -7.60
C LEU A 214 -13.44 -3.84 -8.11
N ARG A 215 -12.53 -4.50 -7.42
CA ARG A 215 -11.18 -4.68 -7.99
C ARG A 215 -11.22 -5.67 -9.15
N LEU A 216 -10.36 -5.48 -10.15
CA LEU A 216 -10.26 -6.36 -11.32
C LEU A 216 -10.20 -7.85 -10.97
N GLY A 217 -9.46 -8.21 -9.92
CA GLY A 217 -9.39 -9.60 -9.45
C GLY A 217 -10.66 -10.06 -8.75
N GLU A 218 -11.41 -9.17 -8.10
CA GLU A 218 -12.66 -9.48 -7.42
C GLU A 218 -13.74 -9.78 -8.46
N ILE A 219 -13.96 -8.87 -9.42
CA ILE A 219 -14.97 -9.05 -10.46
C ILE A 219 -14.70 -10.29 -11.34
N ALA A 220 -13.41 -10.55 -11.65
CA ALA A 220 -13.03 -11.75 -12.42
C ALA A 220 -13.29 -13.06 -11.66
N ALA A 221 -13.38 -13.04 -10.33
CA ALA A 221 -13.58 -14.23 -9.51
C ALA A 221 -15.03 -14.49 -9.12
N LEU A 222 -15.98 -13.64 -9.54
CA LEU A 222 -17.39 -13.77 -9.17
C LEU A 222 -18.02 -15.04 -9.71
N GLN A 223 -18.77 -15.70 -8.85
CA GLN A 223 -19.60 -16.85 -9.20
C GLN A 223 -21.07 -16.50 -8.94
N TRP A 224 -21.98 -17.25 -9.59
CA TRP A 224 -23.41 -17.03 -9.40
C TRP A 224 -23.86 -17.29 -7.96
N ASP A 225 -23.19 -18.18 -7.24
CA ASP A 225 -23.45 -18.47 -5.82
C ASP A 225 -23.07 -17.32 -4.88
N ASP A 226 -22.29 -16.34 -5.37
CA ASP A 226 -21.98 -15.14 -4.62
C ASP A 226 -23.14 -14.11 -4.64
N LEU A 227 -24.10 -14.26 -5.56
CA LEU A 227 -25.23 -13.35 -5.72
C LEU A 227 -26.54 -14.00 -5.24
N ASN A 228 -27.17 -13.39 -4.25
CA ASN A 228 -28.54 -13.70 -3.93
C ASN A 228 -29.46 -12.97 -4.92
N PRO A 229 -30.14 -13.69 -5.84
CA PRO A 229 -30.95 -13.05 -6.87
C PRO A 229 -32.24 -12.43 -6.31
N THR A 230 -32.65 -12.75 -5.10
CA THR A 230 -33.85 -12.20 -4.47
C THR A 230 -33.55 -10.90 -3.74
N THR A 231 -32.52 -10.90 -2.87
CA THR A 231 -32.16 -9.74 -2.05
C THR A 231 -31.21 -8.76 -2.74
N GLY A 232 -30.52 -9.19 -3.79
CA GLY A 232 -29.47 -8.41 -4.47
C GLY A 232 -28.14 -8.38 -3.71
N GLU A 233 -27.98 -9.18 -2.66
CA GLU A 233 -26.73 -9.31 -1.94
C GLU A 233 -25.68 -9.99 -2.79
N LEU A 234 -24.55 -9.30 -2.98
CA LEU A 234 -23.37 -9.80 -3.68
C LEU A 234 -22.20 -9.93 -2.69
N ARG A 235 -21.75 -11.15 -2.47
CA ARG A 235 -20.66 -11.47 -1.54
C ARG A 235 -19.31 -11.45 -2.24
N ILE A 236 -18.39 -10.63 -1.75
CA ILE A 236 -17.01 -10.52 -2.24
C ILE A 236 -16.09 -11.19 -1.21
N ASN A 237 -15.62 -12.39 -1.51
CA ASN A 237 -14.82 -13.21 -0.61
C ASN A 237 -13.61 -13.87 -1.29
N LYS A 238 -13.40 -13.63 -2.58
CA LYS A 238 -12.33 -14.20 -3.38
C LYS A 238 -11.83 -13.22 -4.44
N GLN A 239 -10.66 -13.50 -4.99
CA GLN A 239 -10.06 -12.74 -6.08
C GLN A 239 -9.34 -13.66 -7.05
N ALA A 240 -9.40 -13.37 -8.33
CA ALA A 240 -8.63 -14.03 -9.37
C ALA A 240 -7.26 -13.38 -9.51
N GLY A 241 -6.23 -14.20 -9.53
CA GLY A 241 -4.87 -13.84 -9.89
C GLY A 241 -4.37 -14.70 -11.03
N THR A 242 -3.15 -14.47 -11.50
CA THR A 242 -2.53 -15.29 -12.55
C THR A 242 -1.18 -15.83 -12.08
N VAL A 243 -0.96 -17.12 -12.30
CA VAL A 243 0.33 -17.79 -12.07
C VAL A 243 0.72 -18.46 -13.39
N GLY A 244 1.63 -17.85 -14.16
CA GLY A 244 1.92 -18.27 -15.52
C GLY A 244 0.69 -18.17 -16.42
N PRO A 245 0.33 -19.26 -17.15
CA PRO A 245 -0.86 -19.29 -18.00
C PRO A 245 -2.16 -19.48 -17.21
N GLU A 246 -2.10 -19.86 -15.93
CA GLU A 246 -3.26 -20.25 -15.14
C GLU A 246 -3.89 -19.07 -14.40
N VAL A 247 -5.23 -19.09 -14.28
CA VAL A 247 -5.99 -18.25 -13.36
C VAL A 247 -6.11 -18.99 -12.04
N VAL A 248 -5.67 -18.36 -10.96
CA VAL A 248 -5.72 -18.91 -9.60
C VAL A 248 -6.67 -18.07 -8.77
N ILE A 249 -7.60 -18.74 -8.13
CA ILE A 249 -8.53 -18.11 -7.18
C ILE A 249 -7.89 -18.14 -5.79
N CYS A 250 -7.83 -16.98 -5.17
CA CYS A 250 -7.23 -16.79 -3.86
C CYS A 250 -8.20 -16.04 -2.95
N GLU A 251 -8.03 -16.23 -1.66
CA GLU A 251 -8.68 -15.37 -0.67
C GLU A 251 -8.14 -13.93 -0.74
N PRO A 252 -8.95 -12.94 -0.38
CA PRO A 252 -8.51 -11.56 -0.27
C PRO A 252 -7.32 -11.39 0.68
N LYS A 253 -6.53 -10.32 0.49
CA LYS A 253 -5.34 -10.07 1.31
C LYS A 253 -5.66 -9.65 2.75
N THR A 254 -6.83 -9.07 2.97
CA THR A 254 -7.24 -8.50 4.26
C THR A 254 -8.68 -8.90 4.58
N LYS A 255 -8.99 -8.98 5.88
CA LYS A 255 -10.37 -9.25 6.34
C LYS A 255 -11.36 -8.18 5.84
N ALA A 256 -10.96 -6.91 5.75
CA ALA A 256 -11.78 -5.83 5.24
C ALA A 256 -12.15 -5.96 3.75
N ALA A 257 -11.42 -6.76 2.99
CA ALA A 257 -11.76 -7.03 1.60
C ALA A 257 -12.89 -8.05 1.44
N VAL A 258 -13.18 -8.85 2.48
CA VAL A 258 -14.38 -9.71 2.54
C VAL A 258 -15.55 -8.83 2.96
N ARG A 259 -16.53 -8.69 2.09
CA ARG A 259 -17.68 -7.81 2.28
C ARG A 259 -18.88 -8.26 1.45
N THR A 260 -20.05 -7.80 1.83
CA THR A 260 -21.30 -7.96 1.06
C THR A 260 -21.74 -6.60 0.55
N LEU A 261 -22.10 -6.53 -0.72
CA LEU A 261 -22.68 -5.36 -1.38
C LEU A 261 -24.16 -5.66 -1.66
N ILE A 262 -24.97 -4.60 -1.78
CA ILE A 262 -26.34 -4.72 -2.28
C ILE A 262 -26.37 -4.07 -3.67
N LEU A 263 -26.71 -4.85 -4.68
CA LEU A 263 -26.80 -4.35 -6.04
C LEU A 263 -28.03 -3.44 -6.20
N PRO A 264 -27.87 -2.32 -6.93
CA PRO A 264 -29.01 -1.51 -7.34
C PRO A 264 -30.07 -2.35 -8.10
N PRO A 265 -31.37 -2.12 -7.92
CA PRO A 265 -32.43 -2.93 -8.55
C PRO A 265 -32.30 -3.07 -10.06
N THR A 266 -31.90 -2.02 -10.75
CA THR A 266 -31.67 -2.02 -12.21
C THR A 266 -30.51 -2.93 -12.60
N VAL A 267 -29.41 -2.92 -11.85
CA VAL A 267 -28.26 -3.81 -12.08
C VAL A 267 -28.62 -5.26 -11.77
N LEU A 268 -29.33 -5.50 -10.67
CA LEU A 268 -29.80 -6.83 -10.30
C LEU A 268 -30.69 -7.45 -11.38
N LYS A 269 -31.61 -6.66 -11.97
CA LYS A 269 -32.44 -7.10 -13.08
C LYS A 269 -31.58 -7.58 -14.26
N VAL A 270 -30.60 -6.75 -14.68
CA VAL A 270 -29.69 -7.10 -15.79
C VAL A 270 -28.90 -8.37 -15.46
N MET A 271 -28.40 -8.52 -14.23
CA MET A 271 -27.63 -9.70 -13.83
C MET A 271 -28.49 -10.98 -13.82
N ARG A 272 -29.80 -10.90 -13.45
CA ARG A 272 -30.72 -12.03 -13.55
C ARG A 272 -30.94 -12.46 -15.01
N GLU A 273 -31.17 -11.49 -15.90
CA GLU A 273 -31.34 -11.75 -17.34
C GLU A 273 -30.05 -12.33 -17.95
N TYR A 274 -28.89 -11.87 -17.50
CA TYR A 274 -27.60 -12.37 -17.93
C TYR A 274 -27.35 -13.81 -17.45
N LYS A 275 -27.70 -14.13 -16.20
CA LYS A 275 -27.59 -15.49 -15.64
C LYS A 275 -28.29 -16.53 -16.51
N ALA A 276 -29.45 -16.22 -17.07
CA ALA A 276 -30.19 -17.12 -17.94
C ALA A 276 -29.49 -17.43 -19.25
N LYS A 277 -28.46 -16.65 -19.64
CA LYS A 277 -27.71 -16.80 -20.89
C LYS A 277 -26.33 -17.44 -20.68
N VAL A 278 -25.88 -17.59 -19.43
CA VAL A 278 -24.53 -18.05 -19.08
C VAL A 278 -24.60 -19.43 -18.45
N ASP A 279 -24.16 -20.44 -19.19
CA ASP A 279 -24.02 -21.81 -18.69
C ASP A 279 -22.61 -21.99 -18.09
N SER A 280 -22.41 -21.46 -16.91
CA SER A 280 -21.17 -21.56 -16.15
C SER A 280 -21.43 -21.20 -14.69
N ARG A 281 -20.64 -21.76 -13.77
CA ARG A 281 -20.64 -21.27 -12.38
C ARG A 281 -20.07 -19.86 -12.23
N TRP A 282 -19.21 -19.42 -13.16
CA TRP A 282 -18.61 -18.10 -13.18
C TRP A 282 -19.56 -17.08 -13.80
N MET A 283 -19.66 -15.90 -13.19
CA MET A 283 -20.42 -14.80 -13.80
C MET A 283 -19.81 -14.36 -15.13
N PHE A 284 -18.49 -14.32 -15.19
CA PHE A 284 -17.75 -13.94 -16.39
C PHE A 284 -16.78 -15.05 -16.77
N PRO A 285 -17.26 -16.11 -17.48
CA PRO A 285 -16.45 -17.25 -17.85
C PRO A 285 -15.43 -16.91 -18.94
N SER A 286 -14.35 -17.67 -18.98
CA SER A 286 -13.36 -17.59 -20.05
C SER A 286 -13.95 -18.12 -21.37
N PRO A 287 -13.84 -17.38 -22.49
CA PRO A 287 -14.28 -17.88 -23.78
C PRO A 287 -13.35 -18.95 -24.36
N LYS A 288 -12.18 -19.20 -23.73
CA LYS A 288 -11.14 -20.09 -24.26
C LYS A 288 -10.87 -21.30 -23.38
N LYS A 289 -11.34 -21.31 -22.15
CA LYS A 289 -11.05 -22.40 -21.20
C LYS A 289 -12.32 -22.74 -20.44
N GLU A 290 -12.73 -24.00 -20.54
CA GLU A 290 -13.88 -24.54 -19.85
C GLU A 290 -13.68 -24.43 -18.33
N ASP A 291 -14.76 -24.19 -17.60
CA ASP A 291 -14.83 -24.03 -16.13
C ASP A 291 -13.74 -23.11 -15.54
N SER A 292 -13.39 -22.08 -16.26
CA SER A 292 -12.42 -21.07 -15.82
C SER A 292 -13.01 -19.67 -15.92
N PRO A 293 -12.74 -18.79 -14.99
CA PRO A 293 -13.14 -17.41 -15.11
C PRO A 293 -12.28 -16.67 -16.14
N MET A 294 -12.77 -15.53 -16.62
CA MET A 294 -11.99 -14.67 -17.50
C MET A 294 -10.73 -14.18 -16.80
N ARG A 295 -9.60 -14.23 -17.52
CA ARG A 295 -8.31 -13.70 -16.97
C ARG A 295 -8.41 -12.20 -16.73
N PRO A 296 -7.93 -11.71 -15.57
CA PRO A 296 -7.89 -10.26 -15.30
C PRO A 296 -7.21 -9.44 -16.39
N SER A 297 -6.11 -9.93 -16.97
CA SER A 297 -5.45 -9.28 -18.09
C SER A 297 -6.31 -9.20 -19.36
N SER A 298 -7.14 -10.21 -19.62
CA SER A 298 -8.06 -10.21 -20.76
C SER A 298 -9.18 -9.19 -20.58
N ILE A 299 -9.72 -9.05 -19.36
CA ILE A 299 -10.71 -8.00 -19.04
C ILE A 299 -10.10 -6.62 -19.27
N HIS A 300 -8.87 -6.40 -18.81
CA HIS A 300 -8.17 -5.14 -19.00
C HIS A 300 -7.93 -4.80 -20.49
N LEU A 301 -7.48 -5.78 -21.29
CA LEU A 301 -7.32 -5.60 -22.73
C LEU A 301 -8.66 -5.33 -23.43
N ARG A 302 -9.73 -5.99 -22.97
CA ARG A 302 -11.07 -5.77 -23.51
C ARG A 302 -11.58 -4.37 -23.22
N LEU A 303 -11.35 -3.86 -22.01
CA LEU A 303 -11.68 -2.47 -21.67
C LEU A 303 -11.01 -1.48 -22.63
N HIS A 304 -9.70 -1.63 -22.87
CA HIS A 304 -8.98 -0.73 -23.77
C HIS A 304 -9.55 -0.77 -25.20
N ARG A 305 -9.84 -1.98 -25.70
CA ARG A 305 -10.44 -2.15 -27.04
C ARG A 305 -11.81 -1.47 -27.14
N ILE A 306 -12.67 -1.68 -26.15
CA ILE A 306 -14.01 -1.07 -26.12
C ILE A 306 -13.91 0.45 -26.06
N LEU A 307 -13.00 1.02 -25.26
CA LEU A 307 -12.77 2.45 -25.19
C LEU A 307 -12.28 3.02 -26.53
N ASP A 308 -11.37 2.32 -27.22
CA ASP A 308 -10.88 2.71 -28.54
C ASP A 308 -12.03 2.76 -29.56
N HIS A 309 -12.86 1.71 -29.60
CA HIS A 309 -14.02 1.63 -30.52
C HIS A 309 -15.10 2.66 -30.17
N ALA A 310 -15.26 2.99 -28.89
CA ALA A 310 -16.17 4.04 -28.43
C ALA A 310 -15.64 5.48 -28.67
N GLY A 311 -14.42 5.62 -29.19
CA GLY A 311 -13.76 6.92 -29.36
C GLY A 311 -13.51 7.64 -28.03
N CYS A 312 -13.27 6.88 -26.95
CA CYS A 312 -12.99 7.38 -25.63
C CYS A 312 -11.49 7.29 -25.28
N GLU A 313 -11.04 8.16 -24.40
CA GLU A 313 -9.68 8.07 -23.87
C GLU A 313 -9.49 6.77 -23.08
N ARG A 314 -8.34 6.10 -23.26
CA ARG A 314 -8.00 4.91 -22.49
C ARG A 314 -7.80 5.25 -21.03
N VAL A 315 -8.50 4.49 -20.18
CA VAL A 315 -8.33 4.52 -18.73
C VAL A 315 -7.93 3.13 -18.23
N ARG A 316 -7.30 3.08 -17.07
CA ARG A 316 -6.99 1.79 -16.43
C ARG A 316 -8.28 1.19 -15.85
N PHE A 317 -8.36 -0.11 -15.70
CA PHE A 317 -9.50 -0.74 -15.05
C PHE A 317 -9.76 -0.17 -13.64
N HIS A 318 -8.71 0.17 -12.92
CA HIS A 318 -8.85 0.76 -11.59
C HIS A 318 -9.45 2.17 -11.59
N ASP A 319 -9.35 2.88 -12.71
CA ASP A 319 -9.98 4.21 -12.88
C ASP A 319 -11.50 4.11 -12.99
N LEU A 320 -12.08 2.95 -13.41
CA LEU A 320 -13.53 2.68 -13.33
C LEU A 320 -13.99 2.66 -11.88
N ARG A 321 -13.21 2.05 -10.99
CA ARG A 321 -13.49 2.06 -9.55
C ARG A 321 -13.37 3.48 -8.97
N HIS A 322 -12.41 4.28 -9.44
CA HIS A 322 -12.32 5.69 -9.06
C HIS A 322 -13.53 6.49 -9.56
N THR A 323 -13.99 6.21 -10.78
CA THR A 323 -15.22 6.79 -11.35
C THR A 323 -16.44 6.45 -10.49
N PHE A 324 -16.62 5.17 -10.11
CA PHE A 324 -17.67 4.76 -9.19
C PHE A 324 -17.61 5.53 -7.87
N ALA A 325 -16.44 5.60 -7.25
CA ALA A 325 -16.28 6.22 -5.95
C ALA A 325 -16.56 7.74 -5.99
N THR A 326 -16.09 8.44 -7.02
CA THR A 326 -16.34 9.88 -7.20
C THR A 326 -17.83 10.13 -7.43
N ASN A 327 -18.49 9.34 -8.27
CA ASN A 327 -19.93 9.46 -8.51
C ASN A 327 -20.75 9.15 -7.26
N ALA A 328 -20.38 8.10 -6.51
CA ALA A 328 -21.05 7.75 -5.25
C ALA A 328 -21.00 8.90 -4.23
N LEU A 329 -19.85 9.55 -4.08
CA LEU A 329 -19.71 10.74 -3.23
C LEU A 329 -20.53 11.92 -3.79
N ALA A 330 -20.48 12.14 -5.11
CA ALA A 330 -21.28 13.18 -5.76
C ALA A 330 -22.78 12.98 -5.58
N TYR A 331 -23.26 11.73 -5.50
CA TYR A 331 -24.65 11.40 -5.18
C TYR A 331 -24.97 11.43 -3.69
N GLY A 332 -24.02 11.78 -2.83
CA GLY A 332 -24.23 12.01 -1.41
C GLY A 332 -23.98 10.81 -0.52
N MET A 333 -23.32 9.76 -1.02
CA MET A 333 -22.86 8.66 -0.17
C MET A 333 -21.80 9.15 0.81
N ASP A 334 -21.92 8.76 2.09
CA ASP A 334 -20.90 9.11 3.07
C ASP A 334 -19.59 8.31 2.89
N ILE A 335 -18.47 8.88 3.32
CA ILE A 335 -17.12 8.32 3.13
C ILE A 335 -16.97 6.96 3.84
N LYS A 336 -17.62 6.75 4.99
CA LYS A 336 -17.53 5.49 5.75
C LYS A 336 -18.23 4.36 5.01
N THR A 337 -19.42 4.60 4.51
CA THR A 337 -20.18 3.66 3.66
C THR A 337 -19.41 3.36 2.39
N LEU A 338 -18.89 4.37 1.68
CA LEU A 338 -18.07 4.17 0.49
C LEU A 338 -16.82 3.35 0.80
N SER A 339 -16.11 3.63 1.90
CA SER A 339 -14.94 2.88 2.32
C SER A 339 -15.26 1.40 2.55
N THR A 340 -16.41 1.10 3.14
CA THR A 340 -16.90 -0.26 3.38
C THR A 340 -17.21 -0.96 2.05
N ILE A 341 -17.91 -0.31 1.15
CA ILE A 341 -18.25 -0.83 -0.20
C ILE A 341 -16.98 -1.14 -0.98
N LEU A 342 -16.02 -0.23 -0.94
CA LEU A 342 -14.73 -0.42 -1.62
C LEU A 342 -13.83 -1.46 -0.93
N GLY A 343 -14.07 -1.82 0.32
CA GLY A 343 -13.21 -2.72 1.11
C GLY A 343 -11.82 -2.12 1.34
N HIS A 344 -11.78 -0.86 1.77
CA HIS A 344 -10.56 -0.23 2.24
C HIS A 344 -10.31 -0.58 3.70
N VAL A 345 -9.06 -0.85 4.07
CA VAL A 345 -8.69 -1.17 5.47
C VAL A 345 -8.92 0.03 6.40
N SER A 346 -8.81 1.24 5.84
CA SER A 346 -9.00 2.50 6.56
C SER A 346 -9.79 3.49 5.70
N SER A 347 -10.74 4.19 6.31
CA SER A 347 -11.44 5.31 5.68
C SER A 347 -10.51 6.47 5.31
N ALA A 348 -9.35 6.59 5.98
CA ALA A 348 -8.31 7.53 5.61
C ALA A 348 -7.80 7.28 4.16
N THR A 349 -7.77 6.04 3.70
CA THR A 349 -7.41 5.72 2.30
C THR A 349 -8.44 6.32 1.34
N THR A 350 -9.72 6.20 1.64
CA THR A 350 -10.81 6.81 0.84
C THR A 350 -10.72 8.34 0.91
N LEU A 351 -10.55 8.89 2.11
CA LEU A 351 -10.45 10.34 2.30
C LEU A 351 -9.26 10.92 1.54
N ASN A 352 -8.06 10.36 1.68
CA ASN A 352 -6.86 10.84 0.99
C ASN A 352 -6.94 10.73 -0.53
N THR A 353 -7.66 9.70 -1.02
CA THR A 353 -7.82 9.47 -2.46
C THR A 353 -8.85 10.40 -3.08
N TYR A 354 -9.94 10.71 -2.34
CA TYR A 354 -11.10 11.45 -2.85
C TYR A 354 -11.33 12.78 -2.09
N SER A 355 -10.29 13.33 -1.46
CA SER A 355 -10.35 14.61 -0.72
C SER A 355 -10.62 15.83 -1.59
N HIS A 356 -10.50 15.70 -2.91
CA HIS A 356 -10.90 16.73 -3.86
C HIS A 356 -12.43 16.80 -3.94
N VAL A 357 -13.01 17.39 -2.90
CA VAL A 357 -14.45 17.74 -2.88
C VAL A 357 -14.72 18.65 -4.06
N THR A 358 -15.53 18.19 -5.00
CA THR A 358 -15.94 19.02 -6.15
C THR A 358 -16.72 20.24 -5.66
N ASP A 359 -16.67 21.35 -6.40
CA ASP A 359 -17.43 22.55 -6.05
C ASP A 359 -18.94 22.27 -5.98
N GLU A 360 -19.44 21.35 -6.80
CA GLU A 360 -20.82 20.85 -6.70
C GLU A 360 -21.14 20.22 -5.37
N MET A 361 -20.22 19.45 -4.75
CA MET A 361 -20.44 18.86 -3.42
C MET A 361 -20.49 19.94 -2.34
N ARG A 362 -19.67 20.99 -2.46
CA ARG A 362 -19.73 22.15 -1.55
C ARG A 362 -21.06 22.91 -1.68
N GLN A 363 -21.51 23.15 -2.91
CA GLN A 363 -22.80 23.79 -3.17
C GLN A 363 -23.97 22.95 -2.62
N ARG A 364 -23.96 21.62 -2.85
CA ARG A 364 -25.00 20.73 -2.30
C ARG A 364 -24.97 20.68 -0.77
N ALA A 365 -23.80 20.74 -0.16
CA ALA A 365 -23.68 20.82 1.30
C ALA A 365 -24.29 22.12 1.83
N ALA A 366 -24.00 23.25 1.17
CA ALA A 366 -24.59 24.55 1.53
C ALA A 366 -26.12 24.52 1.43
N VAL A 367 -26.68 23.97 0.34
CA VAL A 367 -28.13 23.82 0.17
C VAL A 367 -28.74 22.91 1.25
N LYS A 368 -28.10 21.81 1.61
CA LYS A 368 -28.59 20.94 2.71
C LYS A 368 -28.57 21.62 4.06
N ILE A 369 -27.53 22.42 4.33
CA ILE A 369 -27.44 23.23 5.56
C ILE A 369 -28.58 24.26 5.58
N ASP A 370 -28.79 24.98 4.48
CA ASP A 370 -29.86 25.96 4.35
C ASP A 370 -31.24 25.32 4.57
N GLN A 371 -31.52 24.19 3.93
CA GLN A 371 -32.76 23.41 4.17
C GLN A 371 -32.90 22.92 5.59
N GLY A 372 -31.80 22.62 6.27
CA GLY A 372 -31.80 22.24 7.70
C GLY A 372 -32.15 23.42 8.60
N ILE A 373 -31.63 24.59 8.30
CA ILE A 373 -31.91 25.84 9.02
C ILE A 373 -33.33 26.31 8.76
N ALA A 374 -33.80 26.24 7.51
CA ALA A 374 -35.18 26.63 7.15
C ALA A 374 -36.25 25.76 7.79
N LYS A 375 -35.92 24.53 8.19
CA LYS A 375 -36.83 23.65 8.94
C LYS A 375 -36.92 23.96 10.43
N VAL A 376 -36.04 24.84 10.96
CA VAL A 376 -36.18 25.38 12.30
C VAL A 376 -37.20 26.54 12.21
N GLU A 377 -38.49 26.20 12.14
CA GLU A 377 -39.56 27.19 12.24
C GLU A 377 -39.41 27.90 13.56
N VAL A 378 -39.04 29.18 13.53
CA VAL A 378 -39.28 30.08 14.65
C VAL A 378 -40.79 30.26 14.71
N ASN A 379 -41.44 29.61 15.70
CA ASN A 379 -42.88 29.67 15.91
C ASN A 379 -43.27 31.15 16.07
N PRO A 380 -44.08 31.78 15.18
CA PRO A 380 -44.36 33.21 15.22
C PRO A 380 -45.33 33.64 16.33
N GLN A 381 -45.70 32.73 17.25
CA GLN A 381 -46.70 33.00 18.29
C GLN A 381 -46.15 33.27 19.67
N GLU A 382 -44.87 33.34 19.89
CA GLU A 382 -44.33 33.89 21.14
C GLU A 382 -43.96 35.36 20.94
N GLU A 383 -44.65 36.17 21.71
CA GLU A 383 -44.67 37.64 21.81
C GLU A 383 -43.42 38.33 21.30
N LYS A 384 -43.57 39.30 20.39
CA LYS A 384 -42.56 40.28 20.00
C LYS A 384 -41.83 40.80 21.24
N PRO A 385 -40.54 40.55 21.41
CA PRO A 385 -39.77 41.23 22.43
C PRO A 385 -39.83 42.73 22.08
N LYS A 386 -40.33 43.56 22.98
CA LYS A 386 -40.24 45.01 22.87
C LYS A 386 -38.81 45.35 22.52
N GLU A 387 -38.60 45.98 21.36
CA GLU A 387 -37.28 46.53 20.97
C GLU A 387 -36.77 47.38 22.11
N ARG A 388 -35.83 46.84 22.89
CA ARG A 388 -35.03 47.62 23.78
C ARG A 388 -33.97 48.33 22.93
N THR A 389 -34.30 49.55 22.49
CA THR A 389 -33.33 50.51 21.97
C THR A 389 -32.24 50.70 23.01
N MET A 390 -31.11 50.10 22.84
CA MET A 390 -29.93 50.35 23.66
C MET A 390 -29.45 51.77 23.41
N THR A 391 -29.62 52.64 24.39
CA THR A 391 -29.07 54.00 24.33
C THR A 391 -27.50 53.89 24.21
N THR A 392 -26.92 54.81 23.48
CA THR A 392 -25.48 54.90 23.21
C THR A 392 -24.61 54.85 24.47
N PHE A 393 -25.17 55.13 25.62
CA PHE A 393 -24.52 55.09 26.94
C PHE A 393 -24.34 53.64 27.48
N GLN A 394 -25.24 52.73 27.18
CA GLN A 394 -25.14 51.31 27.60
C GLN A 394 -24.19 50.51 26.72
N ALA A 395 -24.03 50.86 25.46
CA ALA A 395 -23.06 50.27 24.58
C ALA A 395 -21.61 50.59 24.99
N ARG A 396 -21.33 51.82 25.41
CA ARG A 396 -19.96 52.22 25.88
C ARG A 396 -19.56 51.52 27.17
N LYS A 397 -20.47 51.26 28.12
CA LYS A 397 -20.17 50.56 29.39
C LYS A 397 -19.84 49.07 29.22
N ARG A 398 -20.26 48.42 28.14
CA ARG A 398 -19.98 47.00 27.82
C ARG A 398 -18.63 46.81 27.19
N TRP A 399 -18.11 47.84 26.50
CA TRP A 399 -16.78 47.82 25.88
C TRP A 399 -15.66 48.15 26.88
N SER A 400 -15.91 48.95 27.89
CA SER A 400 -14.93 49.29 28.92
C SER A 400 -14.68 48.19 29.98
N ARG A 401 -15.54 47.15 30.03
CA ARG A 401 -15.38 45.96 30.90
C ARG A 401 -14.64 44.79 30.24
N LYS A 402 -14.25 44.89 28.97
CA LYS A 402 -13.47 43.87 28.25
C LYS A 402 -12.00 44.27 28.03
N ALA A 403 -11.56 45.41 28.59
CA ALA A 403 -10.21 45.90 28.47
C ALA A 403 -9.58 46.15 29.86
N SER A 404 -9.87 45.29 30.84
CA SER A 404 -9.16 45.21 32.12
C SER A 404 -8.81 43.77 32.38
#